data_ec5d84cf9b42089aed0c65af51be618d
#
_entry.id   ec5d84cf9b42089aed0c65af51be618d
#
_cell.length_a   1.000
_cell.length_b   1.000
_cell.length_c   1.000
_cell.angle_alpha   90.00
_cell.angle_beta   90.00
_cell.angle_gamma   90.00
#
_symmetry.space_group_name_H-M   'P 1'
#
loop_
_entity.id
_entity.type
_entity.pdbx_description
1 polymer ?
#
loop_
_entity_poly.entity_id
_entity_poly.type
_entity_poly.pdbx_seq_one_letter_code
_entity_poly.pdbx_strand_id
1 'polypeptide(L)'
;SINLEEQLYKKLFQVNFRTNSNDKLLITLIYHKSINPDLKEHALKLSELLNIDINIRAKKELFSTGDELLSDLIKTSNKYLYQTDQSFYQPNHFHMPRMIDKAIEFVESPQDLLELYCGSGTFTVPFSSIFNNIFATESNRQSIRCISRSIDEHKIDNINFARLSAEEVSEALNGKIFRRMNGININNYKFSHVLVDPPRSGLGEDVITTLEKFTNIIYISCNYETYVKDIKMLKDFKIDKIEIFDQFPNTSHLEIVSVLTKMK
;
A
#
# COMPACT_ATOMS: atom_id res chain seq x y z
N SER A 1 -27.48 -27.82 -1.79
CA SER A 1 -26.74 -26.73 -1.10
C SER A 1 -25.87 -27.27 0.04
N ILE A 2 -26.35 -28.17 0.91
CA ILE A 2 -25.62 -28.74 2.04
C ILE A 2 -24.32 -29.43 1.59
N ASN A 3 -24.37 -30.23 0.51
CA ASN A 3 -23.17 -30.91 -0.01
C ASN A 3 -22.12 -29.93 -0.59
N LEU A 4 -22.55 -28.80 -1.10
CA LEU A 4 -21.66 -27.77 -1.61
C LEU A 4 -20.86 -27.15 -0.47
N GLU A 5 -21.52 -26.82 0.63
CA GLU A 5 -20.90 -26.24 1.81
C GLU A 5 -19.92 -27.21 2.49
N GLU A 6 -20.27 -28.49 2.65
CA GLU A 6 -19.41 -29.48 3.28
C GLU A 6 -18.07 -29.67 2.58
N GLN A 7 -18.05 -29.67 1.25
CA GLN A 7 -16.80 -29.80 0.47
C GLN A 7 -15.90 -28.55 0.61
N LEU A 8 -16.49 -27.37 0.77
CA LEU A 8 -15.75 -26.14 0.93
C LEU A 8 -15.10 -26.00 2.31
N TYR A 9 -15.73 -26.42 3.40
CA TYR A 9 -15.06 -26.32 4.69
C TYR A 9 -14.25 -27.54 5.12
N LYS A 10 -14.22 -28.61 4.35
CA LYS A 10 -13.34 -29.75 4.65
C LYS A 10 -11.87 -29.33 4.54
N LYS A 11 -11.19 -29.20 5.69
CA LYS A 11 -9.81 -28.72 5.83
C LYS A 11 -9.63 -27.23 5.45
N LEU A 12 -10.69 -26.45 5.46
CA LEU A 12 -10.61 -25.01 5.41
C LEU A 12 -9.93 -24.53 6.69
N PHE A 13 -8.90 -23.67 6.52
CA PHE A 13 -8.14 -23.11 7.64
C PHE A 13 -8.66 -21.74 8.04
N GLN A 14 -8.91 -20.87 7.04
CA GLN A 14 -9.31 -19.48 7.26
C GLN A 14 -10.15 -18.97 6.10
N VAL A 15 -11.03 -18.03 6.38
CA VAL A 15 -11.76 -17.25 5.38
C VAL A 15 -11.46 -15.79 5.61
N ASN A 16 -10.98 -15.11 4.56
CA ASN A 16 -10.78 -13.66 4.56
C ASN A 16 -11.85 -12.99 3.70
N PHE A 17 -12.38 -11.89 4.20
CA PHE A 17 -13.34 -11.06 3.50
C PHE A 17 -12.70 -9.71 3.20
N ARG A 18 -12.86 -9.22 1.97
CA ARG A 18 -12.47 -7.87 1.54
C ARG A 18 -13.63 -7.24 0.82
N THR A 19 -13.92 -6.00 1.17
CA THR A 19 -14.92 -5.18 0.47
C THR A 19 -14.26 -3.93 -0.09
N ASN A 20 -14.88 -3.33 -1.09
CA ASN A 20 -14.48 -2.05 -1.65
C ASN A 20 -15.57 -0.98 -1.46
N SER A 21 -15.30 0.23 -1.93
CA SER A 21 -16.23 1.37 -1.85
C SER A 21 -17.54 1.20 -2.66
N ASN A 22 -17.61 0.20 -3.54
CA ASN A 22 -18.79 -0.12 -4.36
C ASN A 22 -19.52 -1.38 -3.88
N ASP A 23 -19.33 -1.77 -2.62
CA ASP A 23 -19.93 -2.95 -1.99
C ASP A 23 -19.61 -4.29 -2.68
N LYS A 24 -18.57 -4.32 -3.54
CA LYS A 24 -18.04 -5.58 -4.05
C LYS A 24 -17.36 -6.35 -2.93
N LEU A 25 -17.58 -7.66 -2.91
CA LEU A 25 -17.00 -8.59 -1.96
C LEU A 25 -16.05 -9.56 -2.67
N LEU A 26 -14.84 -9.68 -2.15
CA LEU A 26 -13.89 -10.74 -2.48
C LEU A 26 -13.70 -11.65 -1.27
N ILE A 27 -13.95 -12.94 -1.44
CA ILE A 27 -13.69 -13.95 -0.40
C ILE A 27 -12.43 -14.73 -0.75
N THR A 28 -11.52 -14.88 0.21
CA THR A 28 -10.36 -15.78 0.07
C THR A 28 -10.51 -16.95 1.04
N LEU A 29 -10.65 -18.15 0.49
CA LEU A 29 -10.65 -19.42 1.21
C LEU A 29 -9.22 -19.97 1.30
N ILE A 30 -8.71 -20.16 2.51
CA ILE A 30 -7.32 -20.57 2.75
C ILE A 30 -7.30 -22.01 3.21
N TYR A 31 -6.51 -22.85 2.53
CA TYR A 31 -6.37 -24.28 2.82
C TYR A 31 -4.91 -24.67 3.07
N HIS A 32 -4.73 -25.67 3.92
CA HIS A 32 -3.44 -26.35 4.12
C HIS A 32 -3.24 -27.58 3.20
N LYS A 33 -4.15 -27.81 2.27
CA LYS A 33 -4.12 -28.88 1.26
C LYS A 33 -3.97 -28.29 -0.14
N SER A 34 -3.55 -29.09 -1.12
CA SER A 34 -3.56 -28.71 -2.53
C SER A 34 -4.99 -28.44 -3.03
N ILE A 35 -5.09 -27.56 -4.02
CA ILE A 35 -6.34 -27.21 -4.68
C ILE A 35 -6.66 -28.30 -5.70
N ASN A 36 -7.69 -29.11 -5.44
CA ASN A 36 -8.13 -30.15 -6.35
C ASN A 36 -9.28 -29.65 -7.27
N PRO A 37 -9.62 -30.39 -8.35
CA PRO A 37 -10.70 -30.01 -9.26
C PRO A 37 -12.06 -29.82 -8.58
N ASP A 38 -12.42 -30.72 -7.66
CA ASP A 38 -13.70 -30.65 -6.94
C ASP A 38 -13.84 -29.34 -6.15
N LEU A 39 -12.76 -28.92 -5.48
CA LEU A 39 -12.74 -27.68 -4.72
C LEU A 39 -12.94 -26.45 -5.64
N LYS A 40 -12.33 -26.47 -6.82
CA LYS A 40 -12.51 -25.40 -7.83
C LYS A 40 -13.94 -25.35 -8.32
N GLU A 41 -14.54 -26.50 -8.66
CA GLU A 41 -15.92 -26.60 -9.13
C GLU A 41 -16.92 -26.08 -8.09
N HIS A 42 -16.73 -26.46 -6.81
CA HIS A 42 -17.59 -25.97 -5.72
C HIS A 42 -17.45 -24.47 -5.49
N ALA A 43 -16.24 -23.92 -5.63
CA ALA A 43 -16.03 -22.48 -5.53
C ALA A 43 -16.66 -21.72 -6.69
N LEU A 44 -16.60 -22.23 -7.93
CA LEU A 44 -17.29 -21.64 -9.08
C LEU A 44 -18.81 -21.62 -8.86
N LYS A 45 -19.41 -22.72 -8.43
CA LYS A 45 -20.84 -22.78 -8.12
C LYS A 45 -21.26 -21.81 -7.03
N LEU A 46 -20.44 -21.67 -5.98
CA LEU A 46 -20.70 -20.71 -4.89
C LEU A 46 -20.54 -19.26 -5.37
N SER A 47 -19.54 -18.98 -6.18
CA SER A 47 -19.29 -17.68 -6.79
C SER A 47 -20.48 -17.24 -7.65
N GLU A 48 -20.98 -18.12 -8.52
CA GLU A 48 -22.18 -17.87 -9.34
C GLU A 48 -23.44 -17.66 -8.48
N LEU A 49 -23.65 -18.52 -7.47
CA LEU A 49 -24.82 -18.44 -6.60
C LEU A 49 -24.88 -17.12 -5.82
N LEU A 50 -23.73 -16.63 -5.34
CA LEU A 50 -23.64 -15.43 -4.52
C LEU A 50 -23.31 -14.18 -5.33
N ASN A 51 -22.97 -14.33 -6.61
CA ASN A 51 -22.49 -13.25 -7.49
C ASN A 51 -21.30 -12.47 -6.88
N ILE A 52 -20.28 -13.22 -6.42
CA ILE A 52 -19.06 -12.69 -5.80
C ILE A 52 -17.83 -13.40 -6.36
N ASP A 53 -16.67 -12.74 -6.30
CA ASP A 53 -15.39 -13.36 -6.62
C ASP A 53 -14.86 -14.16 -5.43
N ILE A 54 -14.37 -15.37 -5.68
CA ILE A 54 -13.79 -16.25 -4.67
C ILE A 54 -12.38 -16.65 -5.08
N ASN A 55 -11.44 -16.36 -4.20
CA ASN A 55 -10.08 -16.87 -4.27
C ASN A 55 -9.94 -18.13 -3.40
N ILE A 56 -9.25 -19.15 -3.89
CA ILE A 56 -8.78 -20.29 -3.10
C ILE A 56 -7.27 -20.20 -3.05
N ARG A 57 -6.70 -20.14 -1.86
CA ARG A 57 -5.26 -20.08 -1.64
C ARG A 57 -4.76 -21.27 -0.83
N ALA A 58 -3.72 -21.94 -1.34
CA ALA A 58 -3.07 -23.08 -0.67
C ALA A 58 -1.56 -23.06 -0.95
N LYS A 59 -0.73 -22.91 0.10
CA LYS A 59 0.75 -22.85 -0.03
C LYS A 59 1.23 -21.93 -1.16
N LYS A 60 1.51 -22.52 -2.35
CA LYS A 60 2.01 -21.83 -3.54
C LYS A 60 0.97 -21.73 -4.66
N GLU A 61 -0.23 -22.22 -4.42
CA GLU A 61 -1.31 -22.28 -5.40
C GLU A 61 -2.35 -21.20 -5.11
N LEU A 62 -2.81 -20.54 -6.15
CA LEU A 62 -3.94 -19.62 -6.12
C LEU A 62 -4.86 -19.97 -7.28
N PHE A 63 -6.14 -20.07 -7.00
CA PHE A 63 -7.21 -20.19 -7.99
C PHE A 63 -8.23 -19.10 -7.71
N SER A 64 -8.73 -18.43 -8.75
CA SER A 64 -9.78 -17.43 -8.63
C SER A 64 -10.95 -17.81 -9.55
N THR A 65 -12.17 -17.52 -9.09
CA THR A 65 -13.39 -17.67 -9.89
C THR A 65 -13.62 -16.48 -10.83
N GLY A 66 -13.00 -15.35 -10.55
CA GLY A 66 -13.06 -14.10 -11.30
C GLY A 66 -11.79 -13.27 -11.09
N ASP A 67 -11.91 -12.01 -10.68
CA ASP A 67 -10.76 -11.18 -10.37
C ASP A 67 -10.08 -11.62 -9.08
N GLU A 68 -8.75 -11.77 -9.14
CA GLU A 68 -7.94 -12.11 -7.98
C GLU A 68 -7.73 -10.92 -7.03
N LEU A 69 -7.89 -9.71 -7.53
CA LEU A 69 -7.69 -8.45 -6.84
C LEU A 69 -9.00 -7.67 -6.78
N LEU A 70 -9.26 -7.08 -5.64
CA LEU A 70 -10.37 -6.16 -5.47
C LEU A 70 -9.91 -4.74 -5.77
N SER A 71 -10.66 -4.01 -6.60
CA SER A 71 -10.32 -2.64 -7.01
C SER A 71 -11.19 -1.60 -6.31
N ASP A 72 -10.61 -0.45 -5.98
CA ASP A 72 -11.28 0.76 -5.52
C ASP A 72 -10.97 1.93 -6.45
N LEU A 73 -11.99 2.66 -6.90
CA LEU A 73 -11.81 3.87 -7.68
C LEU A 73 -11.58 5.07 -6.74
N ILE A 74 -10.41 5.66 -6.82
CA ILE A 74 -10.11 6.95 -6.17
C ILE A 74 -10.63 8.07 -7.05
N LYS A 75 -11.79 8.62 -6.69
CA LYS A 75 -12.53 9.58 -7.53
C LYS A 75 -11.73 10.82 -7.90
N THR A 76 -10.93 11.34 -6.97
CA THR A 76 -10.15 12.58 -7.16
C THR A 76 -9.04 12.41 -8.20
N SER A 77 -8.36 11.27 -8.25
CA SER A 77 -7.36 10.97 -9.26
C SER A 77 -7.90 10.21 -10.47
N ASN A 78 -9.17 9.74 -10.40
CA ASN A 78 -9.78 8.85 -11.38
C ASN A 78 -8.95 7.60 -11.68
N LYS A 79 -8.32 7.04 -10.63
CA LYS A 79 -7.45 5.86 -10.74
C LYS A 79 -7.93 4.73 -9.85
N TYR A 80 -7.79 3.50 -10.34
CA TYR A 80 -8.06 2.30 -9.54
C TYR A 80 -6.84 1.93 -8.70
N LEU A 81 -7.08 1.66 -7.42
CA LEU A 81 -6.16 0.98 -6.52
C LEU A 81 -6.61 -0.47 -6.36
N TYR A 82 -5.66 -1.37 -6.20
CA TYR A 82 -5.94 -2.80 -6.05
C TYR A 82 -5.54 -3.30 -4.66
N GLN A 83 -6.28 -4.27 -4.15
CA GLN A 83 -6.02 -4.91 -2.87
C GLN A 83 -6.20 -6.43 -2.96
N THR A 84 -5.53 -7.14 -2.06
CA THR A 84 -5.69 -8.59 -1.84
C THR A 84 -5.69 -8.88 -0.34
N ASP A 85 -6.07 -10.08 0.05
CA ASP A 85 -6.05 -10.49 1.46
C ASP A 85 -4.66 -10.50 2.11
N GLN A 86 -3.60 -10.43 1.30
CA GLN A 86 -2.20 -10.44 1.74
C GLN A 86 -1.48 -9.08 1.59
N SER A 87 -2.17 -8.06 1.11
CA SER A 87 -1.64 -6.69 1.06
C SER A 87 -2.27 -5.83 2.14
N PHE A 88 -1.49 -4.86 2.65
CA PHE A 88 -2.09 -3.79 3.44
C PHE A 88 -2.94 -2.90 2.51
N TYR A 89 -4.09 -2.51 3.00
CA TYR A 89 -4.97 -1.53 2.38
C TYR A 89 -5.67 -0.74 3.47
N GLN A 90 -5.85 0.56 3.27
CA GLN A 90 -6.48 1.44 4.27
C GLN A 90 -7.88 0.93 4.63
N PRO A 91 -8.14 0.61 5.90
CA PRO A 91 -9.37 -0.10 6.29
C PRO A 91 -10.63 0.75 6.15
N ASN A 92 -10.51 2.07 6.26
CA ASN A 92 -11.62 2.99 6.13
C ASN A 92 -11.60 3.65 4.74
N HIS A 93 -12.30 3.05 3.80
CA HIS A 93 -12.40 3.54 2.43
C HIS A 93 -13.13 4.89 2.29
N PHE A 94 -13.84 5.34 3.32
CA PHE A 94 -14.46 6.68 3.33
C PHE A 94 -13.45 7.78 3.67
N HIS A 95 -12.49 7.50 4.54
CA HIS A 95 -11.44 8.45 4.92
C HIS A 95 -10.22 8.41 3.99
N MET A 96 -9.91 7.27 3.40
CA MET A 96 -8.74 7.11 2.52
C MET A 96 -8.66 8.17 1.42
N PRO A 97 -9.71 8.48 0.63
CA PRO A 97 -9.64 9.52 -0.39
C PRO A 97 -9.32 10.90 0.20
N ARG A 98 -9.89 11.23 1.35
CA ARG A 98 -9.65 12.52 2.04
C ARG A 98 -8.20 12.64 2.53
N MET A 99 -7.61 11.54 3.00
CA MET A 99 -6.20 11.50 3.39
C MET A 99 -5.28 11.72 2.18
N ILE A 100 -5.59 11.07 1.05
CA ILE A 100 -4.86 11.25 -0.21
C ILE A 100 -4.95 12.70 -0.67
N ASP A 101 -6.16 13.27 -0.72
CA ASP A 101 -6.39 14.65 -1.15
C ASP A 101 -5.66 15.65 -0.27
N LYS A 102 -5.67 15.43 1.05
CA LYS A 102 -4.97 16.29 2.00
C LYS A 102 -3.45 16.17 1.85
N ALA A 103 -2.94 14.96 1.64
CA ALA A 103 -1.51 14.76 1.38
C ALA A 103 -1.07 15.46 0.08
N ILE A 104 -1.89 15.43 -0.98
CA ILE A 104 -1.66 16.16 -2.23
C ILE A 104 -1.70 17.68 -2.00
N GLU A 105 -2.70 18.20 -1.28
CA GLU A 105 -2.85 19.62 -0.95
C GLU A 105 -1.62 20.18 -0.19
N PHE A 106 -0.99 19.34 0.61
CA PHE A 106 0.15 19.73 1.43
C PHE A 106 1.47 19.80 0.65
N VAL A 107 1.55 19.21 -0.55
CA VAL A 107 2.76 19.20 -1.37
C VAL A 107 2.97 20.56 -2.03
N GLU A 108 4.16 21.13 -1.87
CA GLU A 108 4.59 22.36 -2.51
C GLU A 108 5.82 22.13 -3.38
N SER A 109 5.83 22.72 -4.58
CA SER A 109 6.96 22.66 -5.53
C SER A 109 7.47 21.22 -5.81
N PRO A 110 6.58 20.28 -6.21
CA PRO A 110 6.95 18.89 -6.45
C PRO A 110 7.92 18.76 -7.63
N GLN A 111 8.95 17.92 -7.48
CA GLN A 111 9.81 17.43 -8.55
C GLN A 111 9.72 15.91 -8.61
N ASP A 112 10.69 15.18 -8.03
CA ASP A 112 10.63 13.73 -7.92
C ASP A 112 10.34 13.31 -6.46
N LEU A 113 9.64 12.18 -6.30
CA LEU A 113 9.27 11.60 -5.03
C LEU A 113 10.01 10.29 -4.80
N LEU A 114 10.60 10.14 -3.61
CA LEU A 114 10.92 8.83 -3.05
C LEU A 114 9.78 8.41 -2.11
N GLU A 115 9.27 7.19 -2.25
CA GLU A 115 8.27 6.65 -1.32
C GLU A 115 8.76 5.35 -0.69
N LEU A 116 8.80 5.33 0.63
CA LEU A 116 9.08 4.15 1.44
C LEU A 116 7.78 3.60 2.00
N TYR A 117 7.68 2.27 2.14
CA TYR A 117 6.47 1.60 2.64
C TYR A 117 5.24 1.87 1.77
N CYS A 118 5.39 1.90 0.44
CA CYS A 118 4.32 2.34 -0.44
C CYS A 118 3.08 1.42 -0.44
N GLY A 119 3.16 0.25 0.17
CA GLY A 119 2.07 -0.71 0.23
C GLY A 119 1.52 -1.06 -1.15
N SER A 120 0.21 -1.03 -1.28
CA SER A 120 -0.50 -1.25 -2.56
C SER A 120 -0.54 -0.01 -3.47
N GLY A 121 0.21 1.05 -3.14
CA GLY A 121 0.27 2.28 -3.93
C GLY A 121 -0.80 3.31 -3.57
N THR A 122 -1.26 3.31 -2.33
CA THR A 122 -2.34 4.20 -1.85
C THR A 122 -2.04 5.67 -2.12
N PHE A 123 -0.82 6.11 -1.86
CA PHE A 123 -0.37 7.47 -2.17
C PHE A 123 0.38 7.53 -3.50
N THR A 124 1.21 6.53 -3.83
CA THR A 124 2.02 6.46 -5.06
C THR A 124 1.21 6.74 -6.31
N VAL A 125 0.09 6.00 -6.49
CA VAL A 125 -0.71 6.05 -7.72
C VAL A 125 -1.39 7.41 -7.90
N PRO A 126 -2.07 8.00 -6.91
CA PRO A 126 -2.58 9.38 -7.02
C PRO A 126 -1.49 10.43 -7.21
N PHE A 127 -0.35 10.28 -6.55
CA PHE A 127 0.76 11.23 -6.61
C PHE A 127 1.46 11.27 -7.97
N SER A 128 1.26 10.26 -8.83
CA SER A 128 1.78 10.28 -10.20
C SER A 128 1.28 11.46 -11.04
N SER A 129 0.18 12.10 -10.62
CA SER A 129 -0.36 13.28 -11.31
C SER A 129 0.30 14.60 -10.93
N ILE A 130 1.11 14.63 -9.85
CA ILE A 130 1.73 15.86 -9.35
C ILE A 130 3.26 15.83 -9.32
N PHE A 131 3.88 14.65 -9.22
CA PHE A 131 5.33 14.51 -9.28
C PHE A 131 5.81 14.18 -10.70
N ASN A 132 7.01 14.64 -11.06
CA ASN A 132 7.61 14.33 -12.37
C ASN A 132 7.93 12.84 -12.48
N ASN A 133 8.61 12.28 -11.47
CA ASN A 133 8.89 10.86 -11.35
C ASN A 133 8.71 10.40 -9.90
N ILE A 134 8.33 9.14 -9.72
CA ILE A 134 8.21 8.51 -8.41
C ILE A 134 9.06 7.25 -8.39
N PHE A 135 9.88 7.10 -7.35
CA PHE A 135 10.50 5.84 -7.01
C PHE A 135 9.89 5.30 -5.72
N ALA A 136 9.04 4.27 -5.85
CA ALA A 136 8.31 3.68 -4.76
C ALA A 136 8.92 2.35 -4.32
N THR A 137 8.94 2.06 -3.02
CA THR A 137 9.53 0.84 -2.49
C THR A 137 8.63 0.17 -1.45
N GLU A 138 8.59 -1.17 -1.50
CA GLU A 138 7.78 -2.01 -0.64
C GLU A 138 8.42 -3.39 -0.50
N SER A 139 8.36 -3.98 0.68
CA SER A 139 8.93 -5.31 0.95
C SER A 139 7.96 -6.45 0.62
N ASN A 140 6.65 -6.21 0.73
CA ASN A 140 5.61 -7.20 0.50
C ASN A 140 5.37 -7.44 -0.99
N ARG A 141 5.54 -8.69 -1.43
CA ARG A 141 5.36 -9.09 -2.83
C ARG A 141 3.94 -8.88 -3.35
N GLN A 142 2.92 -9.04 -2.52
CA GLN A 142 1.53 -8.91 -2.95
C GLN A 142 1.15 -7.45 -3.11
N SER A 143 1.66 -6.59 -2.26
CA SER A 143 1.53 -5.14 -2.41
C SER A 143 2.14 -4.65 -3.72
N ILE A 144 3.36 -5.12 -4.05
CA ILE A 144 4.01 -4.83 -5.35
C ILE A 144 3.14 -5.30 -6.53
N ARG A 145 2.45 -6.43 -6.42
CA ARG A 145 1.53 -6.91 -7.45
C ARG A 145 0.32 -5.98 -7.62
N CYS A 146 -0.21 -5.46 -6.52
CA CYS A 146 -1.33 -4.52 -6.55
C CYS A 146 -0.95 -3.19 -7.21
N ILE A 147 0.20 -2.61 -6.85
CA ILE A 147 0.67 -1.35 -7.46
C ILE A 147 1.00 -1.54 -8.95
N SER A 148 1.63 -2.69 -9.34
CA SER A 148 1.87 -3.02 -10.75
C SER A 148 0.57 -3.03 -11.54
N ARG A 149 -0.50 -3.65 -11.02
CA ARG A 149 -1.80 -3.68 -11.66
C ARG A 149 -2.39 -2.28 -11.86
N SER A 150 -2.27 -1.40 -10.86
CA SER A 150 -2.73 0.00 -10.98
C SER A 150 -1.96 0.76 -12.07
N ILE A 151 -0.64 0.59 -12.12
CA ILE A 151 0.23 1.22 -13.12
C ILE A 151 -0.14 0.76 -14.53
N ASP A 152 -0.29 -0.55 -14.74
CA ASP A 152 -0.63 -1.15 -16.04
C ASP A 152 -2.01 -0.71 -16.53
N GLU A 153 -3.02 -0.73 -15.64
CA GLU A 153 -4.39 -0.33 -15.94
C GLU A 153 -4.49 1.12 -16.42
N HIS A 154 -3.77 2.02 -15.73
CA HIS A 154 -3.81 3.46 -16.01
C HIS A 154 -2.69 3.93 -16.94
N LYS A 155 -1.83 3.01 -17.42
CA LYS A 155 -0.69 3.33 -18.29
C LYS A 155 0.19 4.44 -17.71
N ILE A 156 0.49 4.34 -16.39
CA ILE A 156 1.31 5.33 -15.69
C ILE A 156 2.76 5.07 -16.04
N ASP A 157 3.45 6.05 -16.58
CA ASP A 157 4.82 5.92 -17.10
C ASP A 157 5.90 6.57 -16.20
N ASN A 158 5.48 7.36 -15.20
CA ASN A 158 6.37 8.07 -14.31
C ASN A 158 6.55 7.44 -12.93
N ILE A 159 6.05 6.21 -12.72
CA ILE A 159 6.29 5.44 -11.50
C ILE A 159 7.25 4.29 -11.78
N ASN A 160 8.38 4.29 -11.09
CA ASN A 160 9.25 3.12 -10.96
C ASN A 160 9.11 2.56 -9.55
N PHE A 161 9.08 1.25 -9.41
CA PHE A 161 8.97 0.62 -8.10
C PHE A 161 9.93 -0.56 -7.95
N ALA A 162 10.33 -0.83 -6.71
CA ALA A 162 11.19 -1.94 -6.39
C ALA A 162 10.78 -2.62 -5.08
N ARG A 163 10.96 -3.94 -5.01
CA ARG A 163 10.75 -4.69 -3.78
C ARG A 163 11.97 -4.55 -2.86
N LEU A 164 12.01 -3.48 -2.09
CA LEU A 164 13.06 -3.15 -1.12
C LEU A 164 12.44 -2.82 0.23
N SER A 165 13.15 -3.13 1.32
CA SER A 165 12.83 -2.57 2.64
C SER A 165 13.36 -1.13 2.73
N ALA A 166 12.90 -0.38 3.74
CA ALA A 166 13.35 1.00 3.93
C ALA A 166 14.88 1.07 4.24
N GLU A 167 15.40 0.09 4.96
CA GLU A 167 16.83 -0.04 5.25
C GLU A 167 17.63 -0.31 3.96
N GLU A 168 17.11 -1.17 3.08
CA GLU A 168 17.74 -1.44 1.76
C GLU A 168 17.74 -0.18 0.87
N VAL A 169 16.70 0.67 0.97
CA VAL A 169 16.70 1.97 0.28
C VAL A 169 17.76 2.89 0.84
N SER A 170 17.95 2.92 2.18
CA SER A 170 19.04 3.68 2.81
C SER A 170 20.41 3.26 2.28
N GLU A 171 20.63 1.96 2.12
CA GLU A 171 21.85 1.42 1.51
C GLU A 171 21.97 1.79 0.02
N ALA A 172 20.85 1.76 -0.73
CA ALA A 172 20.85 2.12 -2.15
C ALA A 172 21.17 3.60 -2.38
N LEU A 173 20.67 4.49 -1.54
CA LEU A 173 21.00 5.92 -1.55
C LEU A 173 22.49 6.19 -1.21
N ASN A 174 23.15 5.25 -0.54
CA ASN A 174 24.58 5.25 -0.25
C ASN A 174 25.40 4.50 -1.33
N GLY A 175 24.80 4.14 -2.48
CA GLY A 175 25.47 3.58 -3.64
C GLY A 175 25.41 2.05 -3.77
N LYS A 176 24.73 1.33 -2.88
CA LYS A 176 24.54 -0.13 -3.02
C LYS A 176 23.51 -0.44 -4.10
N ILE A 177 23.88 -1.33 -5.03
CA ILE A 177 22.99 -1.75 -6.12
C ILE A 177 22.30 -3.06 -5.72
N PHE A 178 21.00 -3.09 -5.81
CA PHE A 178 20.19 -4.29 -5.60
C PHE A 178 19.65 -4.81 -6.94
N ARG A 179 19.76 -6.12 -7.17
CA ARG A 179 19.22 -6.77 -8.38
C ARG A 179 17.73 -6.47 -8.58
N ARG A 180 16.97 -6.31 -7.48
CA ARG A 180 15.54 -6.02 -7.50
C ARG A 180 15.17 -4.62 -7.99
N MET A 181 16.12 -3.73 -8.14
CA MET A 181 15.94 -2.41 -8.76
C MET A 181 15.79 -2.48 -10.28
N ASN A 182 16.06 -3.65 -10.92
CA ASN A 182 15.88 -3.86 -12.35
C ASN A 182 16.47 -2.76 -13.25
N GLY A 183 17.66 -2.27 -12.89
CA GLY A 183 18.35 -1.22 -13.64
C GLY A 183 17.92 0.22 -13.30
N ILE A 184 17.00 0.42 -12.36
CA ILE A 184 16.64 1.75 -11.85
C ILE A 184 17.89 2.36 -11.21
N ASN A 185 18.29 3.53 -11.73
CA ASN A 185 19.37 4.32 -11.16
C ASN A 185 18.81 5.48 -10.33
N ILE A 186 18.93 5.36 -9.01
CA ILE A 186 18.38 6.30 -8.05
C ILE A 186 19.02 7.71 -8.19
N ASN A 187 20.22 7.80 -8.75
CA ASN A 187 20.92 9.07 -8.98
C ASN A 187 20.32 9.90 -10.14
N ASN A 188 19.43 9.31 -10.94
CA ASN A 188 18.74 10.04 -12.00
C ASN A 188 17.57 10.89 -11.47
N TYR A 189 17.20 10.71 -10.20
CA TYR A 189 16.09 11.42 -9.58
C TYR A 189 16.56 12.72 -8.91
N LYS A 190 15.71 13.73 -8.98
CA LYS A 190 15.85 15.00 -8.25
C LYS A 190 14.81 15.06 -7.13
N PHE A 191 14.97 14.21 -6.13
CA PHE A 191 14.02 14.10 -5.04
C PHE A 191 13.81 15.42 -4.30
N SER A 192 12.63 16.02 -4.46
CA SER A 192 12.19 17.18 -3.68
C SER A 192 11.50 16.75 -2.39
N HIS A 193 10.90 15.54 -2.40
CA HIS A 193 10.15 14.99 -1.29
C HIS A 193 10.49 13.52 -1.06
N VAL A 194 10.38 13.11 0.20
CA VAL A 194 10.28 11.71 0.57
C VAL A 194 8.95 11.49 1.29
N LEU A 195 8.22 10.42 0.95
CA LEU A 195 7.01 10.00 1.65
C LEU A 195 7.30 8.72 2.43
N VAL A 196 6.82 8.69 3.67
CA VAL A 196 6.87 7.50 4.53
C VAL A 196 5.48 7.22 5.14
N ASP A 197 5.05 5.95 5.06
CA ASP A 197 3.86 5.41 5.74
C ASP A 197 4.27 4.14 6.51
N PRO A 198 5.04 4.30 7.61
CA PRO A 198 5.65 3.19 8.32
C PRO A 198 4.62 2.37 9.10
N PRO A 199 4.96 1.13 9.49
CA PRO A 199 4.15 0.34 10.40
C PRO A 199 4.03 1.01 11.78
N ARG A 200 3.15 0.48 12.63
CA ARG A 200 2.89 1.01 13.99
C ARG A 200 4.12 1.16 14.89
N SER A 201 5.21 0.47 14.57
CA SER A 201 6.49 0.58 15.28
C SER A 201 7.25 1.89 15.01
N GLY A 202 6.81 2.67 14.02
CA GLY A 202 7.49 3.88 13.57
C GLY A 202 8.71 3.58 12.69
N LEU A 203 9.59 4.56 12.56
CA LEU A 203 10.81 4.53 11.76
C LEU A 203 11.99 3.96 12.55
N GLY A 204 12.87 3.21 11.88
CA GLY A 204 14.17 2.84 12.42
C GLY A 204 15.19 3.99 12.31
N GLU A 205 16.27 3.94 13.11
CA GLU A 205 17.31 4.98 13.13
C GLU A 205 17.96 5.19 11.75
N ASP A 206 18.19 4.12 11.00
CA ASP A 206 18.77 4.19 9.64
C ASP A 206 17.85 4.93 8.67
N VAL A 207 16.53 4.75 8.83
CA VAL A 207 15.53 5.46 8.02
C VAL A 207 15.49 6.94 8.41
N ILE A 208 15.49 7.26 9.71
CA ILE A 208 15.58 8.66 10.19
C ILE A 208 16.79 9.36 9.59
N THR A 209 17.99 8.75 9.69
CA THR A 209 19.22 9.28 9.09
C THR A 209 19.09 9.48 7.56
N THR A 210 18.34 8.61 6.91
CA THR A 210 18.06 8.76 5.47
C THR A 210 17.16 9.95 5.19
N LEU A 211 16.09 10.13 5.98
CA LEU A 211 15.16 11.24 5.83
C LEU A 211 15.83 12.61 6.00
N GLU A 212 16.87 12.71 6.83
CA GLU A 212 17.64 13.94 7.02
C GLU A 212 18.32 14.47 5.74
N LYS A 213 18.46 13.65 4.71
CA LYS A 213 19.00 14.05 3.39
C LYS A 213 18.02 14.83 2.54
N PHE A 214 16.73 14.81 2.85
CA PHE A 214 15.66 15.44 2.09
C PHE A 214 15.31 16.81 2.65
N THR A 215 14.61 17.61 1.82
CA THR A 215 14.14 18.95 2.23
C THR A 215 12.72 18.87 2.79
N ASN A 216 11.89 17.99 2.21
CA ASN A 216 10.50 17.84 2.60
C ASN A 216 10.20 16.36 2.85
N ILE A 217 9.53 16.07 3.96
CA ILE A 217 9.09 14.74 4.36
C ILE A 217 7.56 14.76 4.45
N ILE A 218 6.89 13.93 3.67
CA ILE A 218 5.48 13.65 3.83
C ILE A 218 5.40 12.45 4.76
N TYR A 219 4.84 12.63 5.97
CA TYR A 219 4.78 11.56 6.96
C TYR A 219 3.32 11.20 7.25
N ILE A 220 2.95 9.96 6.91
CA ILE A 220 1.66 9.35 7.24
C ILE A 220 1.90 8.44 8.43
N SER A 221 1.04 8.48 9.46
CA SER A 221 1.23 7.64 10.64
C SER A 221 -0.09 7.22 11.26
N CYS A 222 -0.21 5.91 11.54
CA CYS A 222 -1.34 5.32 12.28
C CYS A 222 -1.09 5.22 13.80
N ASN A 223 0.05 5.74 14.30
CA ASN A 223 0.41 5.71 15.71
C ASN A 223 1.07 7.03 16.15
N TYR A 224 0.32 7.84 16.90
CA TYR A 224 0.79 9.15 17.35
C TYR A 224 1.99 9.08 18.30
N GLU A 225 2.15 8.00 19.08
CA GLU A 225 3.27 7.87 20.03
C GLU A 225 4.59 7.69 19.30
N THR A 226 4.62 6.78 18.29
CA THR A 226 5.81 6.59 17.46
C THR A 226 6.06 7.78 16.56
N TYR A 227 5.02 8.41 16.02
CA TYR A 227 5.14 9.66 15.27
C TYR A 227 5.85 10.75 16.06
N VAL A 228 5.41 11.01 17.32
CA VAL A 228 6.05 12.02 18.18
C VAL A 228 7.50 11.65 18.50
N LYS A 229 7.80 10.36 18.70
CA LYS A 229 9.17 9.88 18.91
C LYS A 229 10.04 10.17 17.69
N ASP A 230 9.57 9.82 16.51
CA ASP A 230 10.31 9.96 15.25
C ASP A 230 10.56 11.45 14.92
N ILE A 231 9.53 12.31 15.10
CA ILE A 231 9.68 13.77 14.94
C ILE A 231 10.76 14.35 15.86
N LYS A 232 10.84 13.89 17.11
CA LYS A 232 11.90 14.35 18.04
C LYS A 232 13.32 13.95 17.60
N MET A 233 13.44 12.90 16.79
CA MET A 233 14.72 12.50 16.20
C MET A 233 15.10 13.37 14.99
N LEU A 234 14.13 13.86 14.23
CA LEU A 234 14.30 14.76 13.07
C LEU A 234 14.50 16.22 13.52
N LYS A 235 15.59 16.49 14.26
CA LYS A 235 15.83 17.77 14.95
C LYS A 235 15.90 18.99 14.03
N ASP A 236 16.33 18.80 12.80
CA ASP A 236 16.47 19.87 11.80
C ASP A 236 15.18 20.13 11.02
N PHE A 237 14.07 19.50 11.39
CA PHE A 237 12.78 19.64 10.73
C PHE A 237 11.75 20.28 11.66
N LYS A 238 10.86 21.06 11.04
CA LYS A 238 9.63 21.53 11.68
C LYS A 238 8.40 20.90 11.00
N ILE A 239 7.34 20.70 11.76
CA ILE A 239 6.03 20.38 11.20
C ILE A 239 5.53 21.65 10.54
N ASP A 240 5.36 21.61 9.21
CA ASP A 240 4.85 22.74 8.43
C ASP A 240 3.33 22.64 8.27
N LYS A 241 2.83 21.45 7.97
CA LYS A 241 1.41 21.16 7.81
C LYS A 241 1.07 19.85 8.50
N ILE A 242 -0.11 19.76 9.09
CA ILE A 242 -0.60 18.56 9.76
C ILE A 242 -2.13 18.50 9.72
N GLU A 243 -2.66 17.31 9.47
CA GLU A 243 -4.08 16.98 9.58
C GLU A 243 -4.22 15.63 10.30
N ILE A 244 -5.25 15.52 11.14
CA ILE A 244 -5.54 14.31 11.92
C ILE A 244 -6.88 13.75 11.47
N PHE A 245 -6.90 12.44 11.22
CA PHE A 245 -8.09 11.72 10.76
C PHE A 245 -8.52 10.69 11.81
N ASP A 246 -9.77 10.71 12.21
CA ASP A 246 -10.39 9.66 13.02
C ASP A 246 -10.77 8.47 12.13
N GLN A 247 -9.75 7.72 11.71
CA GLN A 247 -9.90 6.56 10.83
C GLN A 247 -10.58 5.37 11.53
N PHE A 248 -10.47 5.31 12.85
CA PHE A 248 -10.94 4.22 13.69
C PHE A 248 -11.87 4.72 14.80
N PRO A 249 -13.10 5.18 14.46
CA PRO A 249 -14.03 5.73 15.44
C PRO A 249 -14.24 4.81 16.65
N ASN A 250 -14.36 5.39 17.84
CA ASN A 250 -14.47 4.69 19.13
C ASN A 250 -13.22 3.91 19.57
N THR A 251 -12.07 4.21 19.01
CA THR A 251 -10.76 3.68 19.46
C THR A 251 -9.81 4.83 19.79
N SER A 252 -8.66 4.55 20.38
CA SER A 252 -7.59 5.53 20.59
C SER A 252 -6.68 5.74 19.36
N HIS A 253 -6.98 5.09 18.24
CA HIS A 253 -6.15 5.16 17.04
C HIS A 253 -6.55 6.33 16.15
N LEU A 254 -5.54 7.08 15.73
CA LEU A 254 -5.66 8.21 14.80
C LEU A 254 -4.73 7.97 13.62
N GLU A 255 -5.08 8.54 12.48
CA GLU A 255 -4.18 8.69 11.35
C GLU A 255 -3.71 10.14 11.25
N ILE A 256 -2.44 10.33 11.01
CA ILE A 256 -1.80 11.62 10.85
C ILE A 256 -1.29 11.74 9.43
N VAL A 257 -1.60 12.85 8.77
CA VAL A 257 -0.98 13.26 7.51
C VAL A 257 -0.23 14.55 7.80
N SER A 258 1.07 14.57 7.60
CA SER A 258 1.89 15.77 7.87
C SER A 258 2.96 15.99 6.81
N VAL A 259 3.37 17.23 6.69
CA VAL A 259 4.57 17.62 5.94
C VAL A 259 5.55 18.29 6.91
N LEU A 260 6.76 17.78 6.90
CA LEU A 260 7.89 18.32 7.64
C LEU A 260 8.83 19.00 6.64
N THR A 261 9.29 20.18 6.99
CA THR A 261 10.22 20.95 6.18
C THR A 261 11.51 21.20 6.93
N LYS A 262 12.64 21.00 6.26
CA LYS A 262 13.96 21.23 6.84
C LYS A 262 14.13 22.71 7.20
N MET A 263 14.51 22.99 8.43
CA MET A 263 14.82 24.35 8.87
C MET A 263 16.10 24.84 8.17
N LYS A 264 16.10 26.12 7.80
CA LYS A 264 17.27 26.78 7.17
C LYS A 264 18.34 27.10 8.19
#